data_a1b811960ed86bf8b760caa765b9ec34
#
_entry.id   a1b811960ed86bf8b760caa765b9ec34
#
_cell.length_a   1.000
_cell.length_b   1.000
_cell.length_c   1.000
_cell.angle_alpha   90.00
_cell.angle_beta   90.00
_cell.angle_gamma   90.00
#
_symmetry.space_group_name_H-M   'P 1'
#
loop_
_entity.id
_entity.type
_entity.pdbx_description
1 polymer ?
#
loop_
_entity_poly.entity_id
_entity_poly.type
_entity_poly.pdbx_seq_one_letter_code
_entity_poly.pdbx_strand_id
1 'polypeptide(L)'
;MKRFVYIFTALGTVCSSIYAQNPAAAAEDAAKKIADAPVAEAPAPKPVYWTQSLSVDVGFNQTGLVNWAAGGYNTVALAASIDGKVNYAKDLTKWDNRLQMDYGFLWSADKANILQKSTDRFYLESKFAYKTSKDSKWDYTAGLDFKSQFSDTWGKYSQDAYELWYGDNLKSTFLSPAYLNLALGMQWTPNEWFNINLAPLTGGMVICLDERNSLRKTYGMPVIDADAGTYKPVLFQLGAQVKANAKAAINDKFNVETQLVLFYDYINRPKYPGFPIRVNWDNKINWKLSKLFKIGLSTWLIYDPFVAFDGVTGNFGKVQFKEFLSVNFTWTIANKK
;
A
#
# COMPACT_ATOMS: atom_id res chain seq x y z
N MET A 1 8.74 32.24 10.00
CA MET A 1 9.27 33.63 10.01
C MET A 1 10.19 33.79 11.20
N LYS A 2 11.50 33.55 11.10
CA LYS A 2 12.58 33.90 12.06
C LYS A 2 13.85 33.13 11.66
N ARG A 3 14.45 33.45 10.51
CA ARG A 3 15.83 33.05 10.11
C ARG A 3 16.38 33.88 8.95
N PHE A 4 16.14 35.21 9.00
CA PHE A 4 16.68 36.17 8.02
C PHE A 4 17.24 37.46 8.65
N VAL A 5 17.96 37.36 9.75
CA VAL A 5 18.56 38.55 10.37
C VAL A 5 19.93 38.17 10.98
N TYR A 6 20.89 37.72 10.23
CA TYR A 6 22.31 37.71 10.65
C TYR A 6 23.29 37.74 9.46
N ILE A 7 23.13 38.69 8.51
CA ILE A 7 24.16 38.96 7.48
C ILE A 7 24.47 40.45 7.31
N PHE A 8 24.04 41.33 8.22
CA PHE A 8 24.28 42.79 8.04
C PHE A 8 24.94 43.47 9.24
N THR A 9 25.91 42.83 9.92
CA THR A 9 26.69 43.52 10.98
C THR A 9 28.18 43.16 10.94
N ALA A 10 28.82 43.27 9.79
CA ALA A 10 30.28 43.21 9.68
C ALA A 10 30.83 44.16 8.59
N LEU A 11 30.19 45.30 8.39
CA LEU A 11 30.73 46.35 7.52
C LEU A 11 30.65 47.70 8.23
N GLY A 12 31.47 47.87 9.21
CA GLY A 12 31.55 49.16 9.88
C GLY A 12 32.65 49.22 10.93
N THR A 13 33.88 49.22 10.49
CA THR A 13 35.03 49.84 11.23
C THR A 13 36.34 49.52 10.51
N VAL A 14 36.65 50.17 9.39
CA VAL A 14 38.03 50.47 8.96
C VAL A 14 37.95 51.68 8.03
N CYS A 15 37.87 52.88 8.63
CA CYS A 15 38.16 54.12 7.95
C CYS A 15 39.08 54.95 8.87
N SER A 16 40.38 54.66 8.81
CA SER A 16 41.39 55.67 9.14
C SER A 16 42.78 55.13 8.75
N SER A 17 43.44 55.89 7.90
CA SER A 17 44.81 55.79 7.41
C SER A 17 44.97 55.26 5.98
N ILE A 18 44.62 56.10 4.99
CA ILE A 18 45.11 55.96 3.63
C ILE A 18 45.94 57.20 3.35
N TYR A 19 47.25 57.07 3.51
CA TYR A 19 48.24 57.89 2.80
C TYR A 19 48.86 57.03 1.69
N ALA A 20 48.60 57.44 0.46
CA ALA A 20 49.35 57.19 -0.77
C ALA A 20 49.89 55.76 -1.02
N GLN A 21 49.04 54.85 -1.45
CA GLN A 21 49.48 53.74 -2.32
C GLN A 21 48.54 53.64 -3.52
N ASN A 22 49.14 53.31 -4.68
CA ASN A 22 48.47 53.24 -5.95
C ASN A 22 47.17 52.38 -5.86
N PRO A 23 45.97 52.95 -6.10
CA PRO A 23 44.72 52.22 -5.88
C PRO A 23 44.57 50.98 -6.74
N ALA A 24 45.27 50.91 -7.87
CA ALA A 24 45.30 49.73 -8.73
C ALA A 24 46.04 48.54 -8.08
N ALA A 25 47.18 48.78 -7.43
CA ALA A 25 47.96 47.73 -6.78
C ALA A 25 47.26 47.19 -5.49
N ALA A 26 46.53 48.06 -4.76
CA ALA A 26 45.72 47.64 -3.63
C ALA A 26 44.48 46.80 -4.04
N ALA A 27 43.89 47.12 -5.19
CA ALA A 27 42.78 46.33 -5.74
C ALA A 27 43.24 44.96 -6.26
N GLU A 28 44.44 44.90 -6.86
CA GLU A 28 45.01 43.61 -7.31
C GLU A 28 45.39 42.68 -6.14
N ASP A 29 45.96 43.25 -5.07
CA ASP A 29 46.31 42.48 -3.85
C ASP A 29 45.09 42.02 -3.09
N ALA A 30 44.04 42.82 -3.04
CA ALA A 30 42.72 42.42 -2.49
C ALA A 30 42.05 41.33 -3.34
N ALA A 31 42.10 41.44 -4.67
CA ALA A 31 41.55 40.42 -5.57
C ALA A 31 42.31 39.08 -5.46
N LYS A 32 43.66 39.16 -5.30
CA LYS A 32 44.48 37.96 -5.09
C LYS A 32 44.22 37.31 -3.76
N LYS A 33 44.04 38.07 -2.65
CA LYS A 33 43.69 37.56 -1.35
C LYS A 33 42.28 36.93 -1.28
N ILE A 34 41.33 37.41 -2.12
CA ILE A 34 40.01 36.83 -2.30
C ILE A 34 40.10 35.54 -3.13
N ALA A 35 40.97 35.52 -4.14
CA ALA A 35 41.17 34.34 -4.98
C ALA A 35 41.92 33.19 -4.23
N ASP A 36 42.85 33.56 -3.36
CA ASP A 36 43.66 32.64 -2.55
C ASP A 36 42.99 32.28 -1.18
N ALA A 37 41.83 32.88 -0.86
CA ALA A 37 41.10 32.53 0.34
C ALA A 37 40.61 31.07 0.20
N PRO A 38 40.89 30.15 1.14
CA PRO A 38 40.39 28.80 1.08
C PRO A 38 38.87 28.86 0.98
N VAL A 39 38.34 28.38 -0.14
CA VAL A 39 36.91 28.21 -0.29
C VAL A 39 36.46 27.29 0.83
N ALA A 40 35.73 27.84 1.80
CA ALA A 40 35.20 27.06 2.90
C ALA A 40 34.38 25.93 2.24
N GLU A 41 34.83 24.68 2.35
CA GLU A 41 34.10 23.53 1.90
C GLU A 41 32.69 23.62 2.49
N ALA A 42 31.69 23.64 1.64
CA ALA A 42 30.30 23.59 2.07
C ALA A 42 30.16 22.38 3.02
N PRO A 43 29.56 22.54 4.21
CA PRO A 43 29.44 21.44 5.16
C PRO A 43 28.76 20.26 4.44
N ALA A 44 29.37 19.08 4.54
CA ALA A 44 28.86 17.88 3.92
C ALA A 44 27.38 17.72 4.26
N PRO A 45 26.52 17.40 3.27
CA PRO A 45 25.10 17.28 3.51
C PRO A 45 24.85 16.26 4.62
N LYS A 46 24.03 16.62 5.61
CA LYS A 46 23.69 15.71 6.72
C LYS A 46 23.06 14.44 6.15
N PRO A 47 23.47 13.25 6.63
CA PRO A 47 22.94 11.99 6.11
C PRO A 47 21.43 11.93 6.34
N VAL A 48 20.67 11.64 5.28
CA VAL A 48 19.22 11.46 5.34
C VAL A 48 18.93 9.97 5.55
N TYR A 49 18.44 9.61 6.72
CA TYR A 49 18.09 8.22 7.06
C TYR A 49 16.65 7.89 6.73
N TRP A 50 15.78 8.89 6.60
CA TRP A 50 14.37 8.74 6.28
C TRP A 50 14.07 9.10 4.83
N THR A 51 13.38 8.21 4.14
CA THR A 51 12.80 8.49 2.83
C THR A 51 11.29 8.37 2.91
N GLN A 52 10.59 9.26 2.23
CA GLN A 52 9.14 9.27 2.21
C GLN A 52 8.63 9.51 0.81
N SER A 53 7.50 8.90 0.48
CA SER A 53 6.78 9.14 -0.75
C SER A 53 5.29 9.03 -0.54
N LEU A 54 4.53 9.87 -1.19
CA LEU A 54 3.08 9.84 -1.26
C LEU A 54 2.67 9.89 -2.72
N SER A 55 1.90 8.92 -3.17
CA SER A 55 1.28 8.90 -4.49
C SER A 55 -0.23 8.94 -4.32
N VAL A 56 -0.87 9.82 -5.05
CA VAL A 56 -2.33 9.92 -5.14
C VAL A 56 -2.71 9.69 -6.59
N ASP A 57 -3.58 8.74 -6.83
CA ASP A 57 -4.09 8.39 -8.14
C ASP A 57 -5.61 8.57 -8.15
N VAL A 58 -6.13 9.20 -9.19
CA VAL A 58 -7.58 9.29 -9.47
C VAL A 58 -7.82 8.71 -10.85
N GLY A 59 -8.61 7.65 -10.90
CA GLY A 59 -8.98 6.93 -12.12
C GLY A 59 -10.44 7.12 -12.47
N PHE A 60 -10.72 7.33 -13.75
CA PHE A 60 -12.05 7.44 -14.32
C PHE A 60 -12.24 6.42 -15.41
N ASN A 61 -13.42 5.80 -15.45
CA ASN A 61 -13.85 4.90 -16.52
C ASN A 61 -15.31 5.19 -16.87
N GLN A 62 -15.63 5.21 -18.15
CA GLN A 62 -17.00 5.40 -18.63
C GLN A 62 -17.29 4.41 -19.75
N THR A 63 -18.47 3.80 -19.72
CA THR A 63 -19.05 3.04 -20.82
C THR A 63 -20.36 3.69 -21.23
N GLY A 64 -20.44 4.10 -22.48
CA GLY A 64 -21.68 4.66 -23.08
C GLY A 64 -22.15 3.76 -24.21
N LEU A 65 -23.42 3.34 -24.16
CA LEU A 65 -24.02 2.47 -25.14
C LEU A 65 -25.29 3.16 -25.70
N VAL A 66 -25.38 3.27 -27.02
CA VAL A 66 -26.58 3.80 -27.71
C VAL A 66 -26.99 2.78 -28.76
N ASN A 67 -28.21 2.24 -28.65
CA ASN A 67 -28.75 1.23 -29.56
C ASN A 67 -27.84 0.00 -29.74
N TRP A 68 -27.14 -0.39 -28.67
CA TRP A 68 -26.18 -1.49 -28.68
C TRP A 68 -26.90 -2.84 -28.47
N ALA A 69 -27.02 -3.67 -29.53
CA ALA A 69 -27.81 -4.90 -29.50
C ALA A 69 -27.11 -6.06 -28.73
N ALA A 70 -25.78 -6.00 -28.54
CA ALA A 70 -25.04 -7.10 -27.91
C ALA A 70 -25.12 -7.12 -26.36
N GLY A 71 -25.90 -6.20 -25.76
CA GLY A 71 -26.06 -6.11 -24.32
C GLY A 71 -24.95 -5.27 -23.64
N GLY A 72 -25.08 -5.04 -22.34
CA GLY A 72 -24.20 -4.18 -21.53
C GLY A 72 -24.99 -3.06 -20.86
N TYR A 73 -24.30 -2.21 -20.10
CA TYR A 73 -24.91 -1.11 -19.37
C TYR A 73 -24.09 0.17 -19.53
N ASN A 74 -24.77 1.32 -19.55
CA ASN A 74 -24.13 2.61 -19.40
C ASN A 74 -23.58 2.73 -17.99
N THR A 75 -22.27 2.93 -17.86
CA THR A 75 -21.61 2.98 -16.55
C THR A 75 -20.64 4.14 -16.44
N VAL A 76 -20.54 4.70 -15.25
CA VAL A 76 -19.49 5.63 -14.85
C VAL A 76 -18.82 5.07 -13.60
N ALA A 77 -17.51 4.95 -13.64
CA ALA A 77 -16.74 4.51 -12.49
C ALA A 77 -15.66 5.54 -12.15
N LEU A 78 -15.52 5.81 -10.88
CA LEU A 78 -14.46 6.65 -10.31
C LEU A 78 -13.77 5.86 -9.22
N ALA A 79 -12.44 5.90 -9.20
CA ALA A 79 -11.65 5.31 -8.14
C ALA A 79 -10.50 6.25 -7.76
N ALA A 80 -10.23 6.33 -6.46
CA ALA A 80 -9.08 7.04 -5.92
C ALA A 80 -8.20 6.05 -5.14
N SER A 81 -6.88 6.21 -5.23
CA SER A 81 -5.93 5.46 -4.42
C SER A 81 -4.84 6.35 -3.85
N ILE A 82 -4.42 6.01 -2.64
CA ILE A 82 -3.32 6.63 -1.91
C ILE A 82 -2.31 5.54 -1.58
N ASP A 83 -1.04 5.77 -1.89
CA ASP A 83 0.08 4.90 -1.52
C ASP A 83 1.16 5.76 -0.84
N GLY A 84 1.19 5.72 0.48
CA GLY A 84 2.15 6.41 1.33
C GLY A 84 3.23 5.47 1.83
N LYS A 85 4.51 5.88 1.75
CA LYS A 85 5.64 5.12 2.26
C LYS A 85 6.53 6.02 3.11
N VAL A 86 6.98 5.49 4.25
CA VAL A 86 7.93 6.15 5.13
C VAL A 86 8.95 5.09 5.57
N ASN A 87 10.17 5.18 5.03
CA ASN A 87 11.19 4.18 5.23
C ASN A 87 12.41 4.78 5.93
N TYR A 88 12.91 4.06 6.91
CA TYR A 88 14.15 4.36 7.61
C TYR A 88 15.23 3.37 7.19
N ALA A 89 16.46 3.87 6.97
CA ALA A 89 17.62 3.03 6.72
C ALA A 89 18.87 3.69 7.31
N LYS A 90 19.51 2.98 8.27
CA LYS A 90 20.79 3.37 8.85
C LYS A 90 21.57 2.10 9.20
N ASP A 91 22.82 2.02 8.77
CA ASP A 91 23.74 0.91 9.03
C ASP A 91 23.11 -0.44 8.62
N LEU A 92 22.87 -1.32 9.58
CA LEU A 92 22.27 -2.64 9.37
C LEU A 92 20.73 -2.63 9.55
N THR A 93 20.16 -1.50 9.97
CA THR A 93 18.76 -1.39 10.34
C THR A 93 17.94 -0.76 9.22
N LYS A 94 16.79 -1.37 8.92
CA LYS A 94 15.77 -0.84 8.02
C LYS A 94 14.39 -0.94 8.69
N TRP A 95 13.55 0.05 8.45
CA TRP A 95 12.17 0.02 8.89
C TRP A 95 11.29 0.60 7.80
N ASP A 96 10.57 -0.26 7.13
CA ASP A 96 9.73 0.07 6.00
C ASP A 96 8.27 0.13 6.45
N ASN A 97 7.60 1.25 6.20
CA ASN A 97 6.18 1.45 6.49
C ASN A 97 5.45 1.85 5.22
N ARG A 98 4.28 1.26 5.01
CA ARG A 98 3.42 1.54 3.86
C ARG A 98 1.96 1.61 4.27
N LEU A 99 1.27 2.63 3.82
CA LEU A 99 -0.18 2.77 3.92
C LEU A 99 -0.75 2.82 2.50
N GLN A 100 -1.70 1.93 2.21
CA GLN A 100 -2.46 1.94 0.96
C GLN A 100 -3.94 2.08 1.27
N MET A 101 -4.60 2.99 0.57
CA MET A 101 -6.05 3.19 0.63
C MET A 101 -6.56 3.26 -0.80
N ASP A 102 -7.52 2.40 -1.13
CA ASP A 102 -8.21 2.40 -2.42
C ASP A 102 -9.69 2.51 -2.16
N TYR A 103 -10.36 3.45 -2.81
CA TYR A 103 -11.80 3.59 -2.75
C TYR A 103 -12.38 3.96 -4.10
N GLY A 104 -13.44 3.28 -4.50
CA GLY A 104 -14.06 3.54 -5.79
C GLY A 104 -15.50 3.07 -5.83
N PHE A 105 -16.25 3.68 -6.71
CA PHE A 105 -17.65 3.37 -6.95
C PHE A 105 -17.95 3.31 -8.44
N LEU A 106 -19.00 2.58 -8.75
CA LEU A 106 -19.59 2.41 -10.06
C LEU A 106 -21.04 2.86 -9.98
N TRP A 107 -21.44 3.69 -10.91
CA TRP A 107 -22.84 4.01 -11.15
C TRP A 107 -23.26 3.40 -12.48
N SER A 108 -24.47 2.81 -12.54
CA SER A 108 -25.06 2.28 -13.74
C SER A 108 -26.51 2.71 -13.86
N ALA A 109 -26.86 3.39 -14.95
CA ALA A 109 -28.21 3.89 -15.20
C ALA A 109 -29.24 2.76 -15.35
N ASP A 110 -28.79 1.62 -15.87
CA ASP A 110 -29.68 0.50 -16.26
C ASP A 110 -29.85 -0.53 -15.13
N LYS A 111 -29.14 -0.35 -13.99
CA LYS A 111 -29.25 -1.20 -12.80
C LYS A 111 -29.66 -0.40 -11.57
N ALA A 112 -30.96 -0.32 -11.31
CA ALA A 112 -31.53 0.32 -10.12
C ALA A 112 -31.04 1.74 -9.83
N ASN A 113 -30.27 2.35 -10.74
CA ASN A 113 -29.73 3.73 -10.62
C ASN A 113 -28.99 4.00 -9.30
N ILE A 114 -28.27 3.00 -8.78
CA ILE A 114 -27.61 3.03 -7.47
C ILE A 114 -26.10 3.11 -7.64
N LEU A 115 -25.49 3.89 -6.77
CA LEU A 115 -24.03 3.93 -6.63
C LEU A 115 -23.53 2.66 -5.93
N GLN A 116 -22.75 1.85 -6.65
CA GLN A 116 -22.22 0.58 -6.19
C GLN A 116 -20.73 0.73 -5.88
N LYS A 117 -20.27 0.10 -4.82
CA LYS A 117 -18.85 0.06 -4.50
C LYS A 117 -18.10 -0.84 -5.48
N SER A 118 -17.08 -0.33 -6.14
CA SER A 118 -16.23 -1.07 -7.08
C SER A 118 -14.91 -1.53 -6.46
N THR A 119 -14.33 -0.72 -5.57
CA THR A 119 -13.12 -1.06 -4.82
C THR A 119 -13.17 -0.41 -3.44
N ASP A 120 -12.60 -1.08 -2.46
CA ASP A 120 -12.50 -0.61 -1.08
C ASP A 120 -11.39 -1.40 -0.38
N ARG A 121 -10.32 -0.73 0.00
CA ARG A 121 -9.18 -1.36 0.64
C ARG A 121 -8.52 -0.37 1.59
N PHE A 122 -8.28 -0.84 2.79
CA PHE A 122 -7.35 -0.25 3.74
C PHE A 122 -6.25 -1.27 4.02
N TYR A 123 -5.00 -0.90 3.79
CA TYR A 123 -3.85 -1.77 4.02
C TYR A 123 -2.72 -1.00 4.67
N LEU A 124 -2.27 -1.46 5.83
CA LEU A 124 -1.13 -0.95 6.56
C LEU A 124 -0.09 -2.05 6.66
N GLU A 125 1.15 -1.74 6.32
CA GLU A 125 2.30 -2.62 6.47
C GLU A 125 3.41 -1.89 7.23
N SER A 126 4.01 -2.56 8.22
CA SER A 126 5.18 -2.09 8.93
C SER A 126 6.16 -3.26 9.06
N LYS A 127 7.38 -3.11 8.54
CA LYS A 127 8.40 -4.15 8.54
C LYS A 127 9.71 -3.61 9.05
N PHE A 128 10.13 -4.10 10.19
CA PHE A 128 11.47 -3.92 10.71
C PHE A 128 12.39 -5.01 10.15
N ALA A 129 13.60 -4.63 9.74
CA ALA A 129 14.61 -5.55 9.23
C ALA A 129 15.99 -5.20 9.79
N TYR A 130 16.75 -6.22 10.16
CA TYR A 130 18.12 -6.10 10.63
C TYR A 130 19.02 -7.03 9.82
N LYS A 131 19.98 -6.46 9.10
CA LYS A 131 20.94 -7.21 8.29
C LYS A 131 21.79 -8.13 9.14
N THR A 132 22.00 -9.35 8.70
CA THR A 132 22.88 -10.30 9.42
C THR A 132 24.37 -9.87 9.38
N SER A 133 24.80 -9.16 8.31
CA SER A 133 26.09 -8.50 8.19
C SER A 133 26.05 -7.42 7.10
N LYS A 134 27.08 -6.57 6.98
CA LYS A 134 27.14 -5.47 5.98
C LYS A 134 26.90 -5.93 4.55
N ASP A 135 27.49 -7.06 4.16
CA ASP A 135 27.46 -7.59 2.79
C ASP A 135 26.43 -8.71 2.60
N SER A 136 25.70 -9.03 3.67
CA SER A 136 24.68 -10.07 3.63
C SER A 136 23.49 -9.66 2.76
N LYS A 137 22.94 -10.65 2.07
CA LYS A 137 21.64 -10.57 1.38
C LYS A 137 20.47 -11.00 2.27
N TRP A 138 20.76 -11.39 3.53
CA TRP A 138 19.79 -11.85 4.51
C TRP A 138 19.59 -10.82 5.61
N ASP A 139 18.32 -10.57 5.93
CA ASP A 139 17.89 -9.72 7.03
C ASP A 139 17.00 -10.53 7.97
N TYR A 140 17.15 -10.40 9.30
CA TYR A 140 16.12 -10.80 10.26
C TYR A 140 14.95 -9.81 10.15
N THR A 141 13.71 -10.30 10.20
CA THR A 141 12.54 -9.46 10.01
C THR A 141 11.47 -9.68 11.07
N ALA A 142 10.83 -8.56 11.45
CA ALA A 142 9.57 -8.55 12.17
C ALA A 142 8.60 -7.67 11.38
N GLY A 143 7.47 -8.23 10.96
CA GLY A 143 6.49 -7.57 10.11
C GLY A 143 5.10 -7.55 10.75
N LEU A 144 4.38 -6.48 10.55
CA LEU A 144 2.97 -6.32 10.86
C LEU A 144 2.24 -5.96 9.58
N ASP A 145 1.18 -6.69 9.27
CA ASP A 145 0.25 -6.40 8.17
C ASP A 145 -1.16 -6.25 8.75
N PHE A 146 -1.85 -5.18 8.39
CA PHE A 146 -3.26 -4.99 8.69
C PHE A 146 -4.02 -4.67 7.41
N LYS A 147 -5.13 -5.38 7.16
CA LYS A 147 -5.99 -5.19 6.00
C LYS A 147 -7.45 -5.15 6.41
N SER A 148 -8.20 -4.20 5.89
CA SER A 148 -9.65 -4.08 6.06
C SER A 148 -10.26 -3.32 4.89
N GLN A 149 -11.50 -2.91 5.01
CA GLN A 149 -12.25 -2.01 4.14
C GLN A 149 -12.90 -0.88 4.94
N PHE A 150 -13.37 0.17 4.24
CA PHE A 150 -13.97 1.34 4.89
C PHE A 150 -15.49 1.26 5.04
N SER A 151 -16.17 0.65 4.08
CA SER A 151 -17.62 0.72 3.97
C SER A 151 -18.26 -0.62 3.60
N ASP A 152 -19.59 -0.65 3.63
CA ASP A 152 -20.39 -1.84 3.32
C ASP A 152 -20.24 -2.26 1.87
N THR A 153 -20.16 -3.58 1.66
CA THR A 153 -20.31 -4.21 0.35
C THR A 153 -21.53 -5.12 0.37
N TRP A 154 -22.45 -4.87 -0.53
CA TRP A 154 -23.67 -5.64 -0.65
C TRP A 154 -23.58 -6.61 -1.83
N GLY A 155 -24.10 -7.81 -1.68
CA GLY A 155 -24.17 -8.79 -2.76
C GLY A 155 -25.22 -8.46 -3.81
N LYS A 156 -26.25 -7.70 -3.41
CA LYS A 156 -27.24 -7.07 -4.27
C LYS A 156 -27.37 -5.61 -3.88
N TYR A 157 -27.56 -4.75 -4.83
CA TYR A 157 -27.90 -3.35 -4.63
C TYR A 157 -29.36 -3.16 -5.03
N SER A 158 -30.19 -2.73 -4.09
CA SER A 158 -31.60 -2.47 -4.25
C SER A 158 -31.93 -1.04 -3.82
N GLN A 159 -32.98 -0.46 -4.41
CA GLN A 159 -33.51 0.83 -3.92
C GLN A 159 -34.32 0.66 -2.64
N ASP A 160 -34.68 -0.57 -2.29
CA ASP A 160 -35.35 -0.88 -1.04
C ASP A 160 -34.35 -0.89 0.12
N ALA A 161 -34.42 0.14 0.96
CA ALA A 161 -33.57 0.24 2.15
C ALA A 161 -33.77 -0.90 3.13
N TYR A 162 -34.98 -1.49 3.17
CA TYR A 162 -35.27 -2.62 4.03
C TYR A 162 -34.50 -3.88 3.58
N GLU A 163 -34.48 -4.20 2.28
CA GLU A 163 -33.69 -5.33 1.77
C GLU A 163 -32.20 -5.14 1.99
N LEU A 164 -31.68 -3.93 1.92
CA LEU A 164 -30.27 -3.63 2.18
C LEU A 164 -29.88 -3.77 3.66
N TRP A 165 -30.73 -3.28 4.55
CA TRP A 165 -30.42 -3.25 6.00
C TRP A 165 -30.76 -4.53 6.75
N TYR A 166 -31.83 -5.22 6.37
CA TYR A 166 -32.34 -6.39 7.10
C TYR A 166 -32.13 -7.71 6.36
N GLY A 167 -31.79 -7.66 5.06
CA GLY A 167 -31.48 -8.87 4.30
C GLY A 167 -30.08 -9.41 4.61
N ASP A 168 -29.92 -10.71 4.49
CA ASP A 168 -28.64 -11.44 4.67
C ASP A 168 -27.68 -11.21 3.48
N ASN A 169 -27.63 -9.98 2.99
CA ASN A 169 -27.04 -9.60 1.71
C ASN A 169 -25.70 -8.86 1.88
N LEU A 170 -25.31 -8.50 3.12
CA LEU A 170 -24.04 -7.88 3.41
C LEU A 170 -22.90 -8.86 3.15
N LYS A 171 -21.91 -8.46 2.38
CA LYS A 171 -20.72 -9.25 2.05
C LYS A 171 -19.49 -8.84 2.87
N SER A 172 -19.35 -7.56 3.18
CA SER A 172 -18.30 -7.05 4.06
C SER A 172 -18.65 -5.65 4.55
N THR A 173 -18.08 -5.25 5.69
CA THR A 173 -18.16 -3.90 6.25
C THR A 173 -16.86 -3.56 6.97
N PHE A 174 -16.74 -2.38 7.57
CA PHE A 174 -15.55 -1.99 8.33
C PHE A 174 -15.25 -3.03 9.42
N LEU A 175 -14.01 -3.52 9.47
CA LEU A 175 -13.53 -4.60 10.36
C LEU A 175 -14.32 -5.92 10.25
N SER A 176 -14.97 -6.18 9.11
CA SER A 176 -15.72 -7.42 8.88
C SER A 176 -15.67 -7.80 7.39
N PRO A 177 -14.61 -8.52 6.94
CA PRO A 177 -13.47 -8.97 7.73
C PRO A 177 -12.35 -7.94 7.85
N ALA A 178 -11.54 -8.03 8.91
CA ALA A 178 -10.21 -7.48 8.95
C ALA A 178 -9.19 -8.59 9.21
N TYR A 179 -7.98 -8.40 8.74
CA TYR A 179 -6.86 -9.33 8.90
C TYR A 179 -5.69 -8.60 9.53
N LEU A 180 -5.21 -9.11 10.65
CA LEU A 180 -3.99 -8.64 11.31
C LEU A 180 -3.00 -9.80 11.36
N ASN A 181 -1.77 -9.58 10.90
CA ASN A 181 -0.69 -10.56 10.95
C ASN A 181 0.56 -9.96 11.57
N LEU A 182 1.22 -10.74 12.42
CA LEU A 182 2.54 -10.48 12.98
C LEU A 182 3.47 -11.60 12.54
N ALA A 183 4.47 -11.29 11.73
CA ALA A 183 5.36 -12.27 11.11
C ALA A 183 6.80 -12.08 11.58
N LEU A 184 7.40 -13.14 12.13
CA LEU A 184 8.82 -13.18 12.51
C LEU A 184 9.55 -14.15 11.59
N GLY A 185 10.64 -13.69 10.97
CA GLY A 185 11.33 -14.50 9.99
C GLY A 185 12.62 -13.90 9.45
N MET A 186 12.98 -14.32 8.27
CA MET A 186 14.16 -13.85 7.55
C MET A 186 13.77 -13.45 6.11
N GLN A 187 14.36 -12.37 5.63
CA GLN A 187 14.22 -11.92 4.25
C GLN A 187 15.51 -12.13 3.48
N TRP A 188 15.41 -12.70 2.32
CA TRP A 188 16.47 -12.78 1.32
C TRP A 188 16.24 -11.74 0.22
N THR A 189 17.23 -10.87 -0.02
CA THR A 189 17.19 -9.79 -1.01
C THR A 189 18.40 -9.95 -1.93
N PRO A 190 18.31 -10.81 -2.97
CA PRO A 190 19.43 -11.07 -3.90
C PRO A 190 19.81 -9.84 -4.73
N ASN A 191 18.83 -8.98 -5.03
CA ASN A 191 18.98 -7.80 -5.86
C ASN A 191 17.91 -6.72 -5.47
N GLU A 192 17.95 -5.56 -6.09
CA GLU A 192 17.07 -4.41 -5.76
C GLU A 192 15.61 -4.58 -6.19
N TRP A 193 15.34 -5.45 -7.16
CA TRP A 193 13.99 -5.63 -7.69
C TRP A 193 13.24 -6.82 -7.11
N PHE A 194 13.91 -7.72 -6.36
CA PHE A 194 13.29 -8.93 -5.80
C PHE A 194 13.67 -9.15 -4.35
N ASN A 195 12.70 -9.55 -3.54
CA ASN A 195 12.93 -10.08 -2.20
C ASN A 195 11.89 -11.15 -1.84
N ILE A 196 12.29 -12.07 -0.98
CA ILE A 196 11.41 -13.08 -0.40
C ILE A 196 11.60 -13.11 1.12
N ASN A 197 10.51 -13.02 1.84
CA ASN A 197 10.47 -13.15 3.29
C ASN A 197 9.89 -14.51 3.67
N LEU A 198 10.59 -15.23 4.51
CA LEU A 198 10.23 -16.53 5.05
C LEU A 198 9.97 -16.35 6.54
N ALA A 199 8.72 -16.40 6.96
CA ALA A 199 8.30 -16.21 8.34
C ALA A 199 7.63 -17.48 8.89
N PRO A 200 8.40 -18.43 9.46
CA PRO A 200 7.86 -19.67 9.99
C PRO A 200 7.00 -19.45 11.25
N LEU A 201 7.14 -18.30 11.89
CA LEU A 201 6.34 -17.92 13.05
C LEU A 201 5.50 -16.66 12.70
N THR A 202 4.27 -16.90 12.29
CA THR A 202 3.30 -15.84 11.97
C THR A 202 2.05 -16.03 12.78
N GLY A 203 1.80 -15.11 13.72
CA GLY A 203 0.54 -14.99 14.44
C GLY A 203 -0.44 -14.15 13.62
N GLY A 204 -1.69 -14.58 13.53
CA GLY A 204 -2.72 -13.88 12.78
C GLY A 204 -4.04 -13.79 13.54
N MET A 205 -4.84 -12.79 13.18
CA MET A 205 -6.24 -12.67 13.60
C MET A 205 -7.09 -12.32 12.37
N VAL A 206 -8.18 -13.08 12.20
CA VAL A 206 -9.29 -12.66 11.33
C VAL A 206 -10.36 -12.09 12.26
N ILE A 207 -10.80 -10.89 11.96
CA ILE A 207 -11.74 -10.12 12.80
C ILE A 207 -13.01 -9.89 11.99
N CYS A 208 -14.17 -10.18 12.58
CA CYS A 208 -15.47 -9.91 11.99
C CYS A 208 -16.38 -9.37 13.11
N LEU A 209 -16.34 -8.03 13.28
CA LEU A 209 -17.06 -7.37 14.39
C LEU A 209 -18.55 -7.28 14.15
N ASP A 210 -19.00 -7.26 12.90
CA ASP A 210 -20.42 -7.26 12.59
C ASP A 210 -21.12 -8.45 13.26
N GLU A 211 -22.31 -8.21 13.81
CA GLU A 211 -23.04 -9.21 14.62
C GLU A 211 -23.77 -10.25 13.78
N ARG A 212 -23.86 -10.05 12.44
CA ARG A 212 -24.54 -10.99 11.54
C ARG A 212 -23.80 -12.31 11.47
N ASN A 213 -24.44 -13.36 11.93
CA ASN A 213 -23.88 -14.71 11.94
C ASN A 213 -23.63 -15.25 10.53
N SER A 214 -24.41 -14.85 9.53
CA SER A 214 -24.20 -15.17 8.12
C SER A 214 -22.85 -14.65 7.62
N LEU A 215 -22.48 -13.41 7.99
CA LEU A 215 -21.20 -12.82 7.65
C LEU A 215 -20.04 -13.54 8.35
N ARG A 216 -20.16 -13.76 9.66
CA ARG A 216 -19.17 -14.52 10.44
C ARG A 216 -18.96 -15.94 9.91
N LYS A 217 -20.04 -16.63 9.55
CA LYS A 217 -20.00 -17.95 8.91
C LYS A 217 -19.23 -17.92 7.58
N THR A 218 -19.49 -16.91 6.75
CA THR A 218 -18.81 -16.72 5.46
C THR A 218 -17.29 -16.63 5.59
N TYR A 219 -16.81 -15.96 6.63
CA TYR A 219 -15.37 -15.79 6.89
C TYR A 219 -14.77 -16.85 7.82
N GLY A 220 -15.49 -17.95 8.07
CA GLY A 220 -14.99 -19.10 8.82
C GLY A 220 -14.74 -18.83 10.29
N MET A 221 -15.51 -17.91 10.91
CA MET A 221 -15.36 -17.62 12.33
C MET A 221 -15.69 -18.85 13.18
N PRO A 222 -15.03 -19.02 14.36
CA PRO A 222 -15.28 -20.16 15.22
C PRO A 222 -16.74 -20.20 15.72
N VAL A 223 -17.32 -21.39 15.74
CA VAL A 223 -18.68 -21.62 16.22
C VAL A 223 -18.73 -21.45 17.75
N ILE A 224 -19.72 -20.73 18.25
CA ILE A 224 -20.07 -20.69 19.68
C ILE A 224 -21.11 -21.76 19.97
N ASP A 225 -22.22 -21.73 19.25
CA ASP A 225 -23.34 -22.66 19.35
C ASP A 225 -23.77 -23.06 17.94
N ALA A 226 -23.68 -24.35 17.65
CA ALA A 226 -24.02 -24.89 16.34
C ALA A 226 -25.53 -24.90 16.11
N ASP A 227 -26.33 -25.17 17.12
CA ASP A 227 -27.78 -25.25 17.01
C ASP A 227 -28.39 -23.85 16.87
N ALA A 228 -27.86 -22.88 17.61
CA ALA A 228 -28.25 -21.48 17.51
C ALA A 228 -27.57 -20.76 16.29
N GLY A 229 -26.59 -21.38 15.63
CA GLY A 229 -25.89 -20.80 14.47
C GLY A 229 -25.09 -19.55 14.83
N THR A 230 -24.52 -19.47 16.04
CA THR A 230 -23.77 -18.30 16.49
C THR A 230 -22.26 -18.49 16.39
N TYR A 231 -21.53 -17.40 16.09
CA TYR A 231 -20.11 -17.42 15.79
C TYR A 231 -19.35 -16.34 16.56
N LYS A 232 -18.09 -16.64 16.91
CA LYS A 232 -17.17 -15.67 17.56
C LYS A 232 -16.80 -14.55 16.57
N PRO A 233 -16.50 -13.34 17.06
CA PRO A 233 -16.08 -12.24 16.21
C PRO A 233 -14.60 -12.31 15.79
N VAL A 234 -13.79 -13.19 16.39
CA VAL A 234 -12.34 -13.29 16.13
C VAL A 234 -11.92 -14.74 15.97
N LEU A 235 -11.12 -15.00 14.94
CA LEU A 235 -10.40 -16.24 14.71
C LEU A 235 -8.90 -15.98 14.88
N PHE A 236 -8.26 -16.63 15.84
CA PHE A 236 -6.81 -16.61 16.00
C PHE A 236 -6.16 -17.65 15.10
N GLN A 237 -5.03 -17.29 14.52
CA GLN A 237 -4.23 -18.11 13.62
C GLN A 237 -2.78 -18.11 14.07
N LEU A 238 -2.09 -19.23 13.88
CA LEU A 238 -0.65 -19.37 14.05
C LEU A 238 -0.14 -20.22 12.91
N GLY A 239 0.88 -19.74 12.20
CA GLY A 239 1.31 -20.44 10.99
C GLY A 239 2.64 -19.99 10.44
N ALA A 240 2.90 -20.39 9.20
CA ALA A 240 4.00 -19.91 8.39
C ALA A 240 3.52 -19.01 7.27
N GLN A 241 4.29 -17.95 7.00
CA GLN A 241 4.08 -17.06 5.88
C GLN A 241 5.29 -17.02 4.96
N VAL A 242 5.03 -17.05 3.66
CA VAL A 242 6.02 -16.71 2.63
C VAL A 242 5.50 -15.49 1.87
N LYS A 243 6.30 -14.42 1.83
CA LYS A 243 5.95 -13.18 1.12
C LYS A 243 7.04 -12.85 0.11
N ALA A 244 6.73 -12.95 -1.18
CA ALA A 244 7.63 -12.62 -2.27
C ALA A 244 7.19 -11.31 -2.93
N ASN A 245 8.12 -10.41 -3.14
CA ASN A 245 7.90 -9.13 -3.81
C ASN A 245 8.86 -8.99 -4.97
N ALA A 246 8.35 -8.55 -6.12
CA ALA A 246 9.19 -8.10 -7.21
C ALA A 246 8.68 -6.76 -7.74
N LYS A 247 9.63 -5.86 -8.00
CA LYS A 247 9.36 -4.53 -8.54
C LYS A 247 10.40 -4.23 -9.61
N ALA A 248 9.98 -4.26 -10.86
CA ALA A 248 10.85 -4.04 -12.01
C ALA A 248 10.39 -2.80 -12.79
N ALA A 249 11.33 -1.90 -13.06
CA ALA A 249 11.18 -0.90 -14.11
C ALA A 249 11.76 -1.50 -15.40
N ILE A 250 10.86 -1.96 -16.29
CA ILE A 250 11.28 -2.54 -17.57
C ILE A 250 11.94 -1.45 -18.45
N ASN A 251 11.40 -0.24 -18.35
CA ASN A 251 11.97 0.98 -18.92
C ASN A 251 11.39 2.20 -18.18
N ASP A 252 11.74 3.42 -18.61
CA ASP A 252 11.28 4.68 -17.97
C ASP A 252 9.75 4.86 -17.94
N LYS A 253 9.04 4.16 -18.83
CA LYS A 253 7.58 4.26 -18.96
C LYS A 253 6.85 3.07 -18.37
N PHE A 254 7.47 1.89 -18.25
CA PHE A 254 6.81 0.65 -17.88
C PHE A 254 7.34 0.12 -16.56
N ASN A 255 6.45 0.00 -15.57
CA ASN A 255 6.76 -0.57 -14.25
C ASN A 255 5.82 -1.73 -13.93
N VAL A 256 6.38 -2.79 -13.38
CA VAL A 256 5.63 -3.95 -12.87
C VAL A 256 5.96 -4.12 -11.39
N GLU A 257 4.92 -4.23 -10.57
CA GLU A 257 5.02 -4.61 -9.17
C GLU A 257 4.17 -5.86 -8.93
N THR A 258 4.72 -6.86 -8.28
CA THR A 258 4.00 -8.08 -7.89
C THR A 258 4.31 -8.44 -6.46
N GLN A 259 3.29 -8.86 -5.71
CA GLN A 259 3.42 -9.37 -4.35
C GLN A 259 2.62 -10.66 -4.23
N LEU A 260 3.29 -11.74 -3.88
CA LEU A 260 2.69 -13.04 -3.57
C LEU A 260 2.82 -13.30 -2.08
N VAL A 261 1.71 -13.57 -1.39
CA VAL A 261 1.67 -13.97 0.01
C VAL A 261 1.03 -15.34 0.11
N LEU A 262 1.76 -16.27 0.69
CA LEU A 262 1.29 -17.62 1.02
C LEU A 262 1.24 -17.73 2.54
N PHE A 263 0.14 -18.25 3.10
CA PHE A 263 0.01 -18.49 4.53
C PHE A 263 -0.56 -19.88 4.80
N TYR A 264 0.12 -20.64 5.64
CA TYR A 264 -0.33 -21.95 6.13
C TYR A 264 -0.60 -21.86 7.63
N ASP A 265 -1.84 -22.16 8.02
CA ASP A 265 -2.28 -22.15 9.42
C ASP A 265 -1.96 -23.49 10.08
N TYR A 266 -1.21 -23.50 11.19
CA TYR A 266 -0.82 -24.70 11.92
C TYR A 266 -1.93 -25.23 12.83
N ILE A 267 -2.79 -24.34 13.34
CA ILE A 267 -3.75 -24.66 14.40
C ILE A 267 -5.17 -24.80 13.88
N ASN A 268 -5.53 -24.06 12.82
CA ASN A 268 -6.84 -24.18 12.21
C ASN A 268 -6.74 -24.97 10.92
N ARG A 269 -7.62 -25.96 10.75
CA ARG A 269 -7.71 -26.72 9.52
C ARG A 269 -8.99 -26.35 8.78
N PRO A 270 -8.94 -26.21 7.46
CA PRO A 270 -10.14 -26.04 6.66
C PRO A 270 -11.11 -27.20 6.92
N LYS A 271 -12.39 -26.87 7.03
CA LYS A 271 -13.45 -27.84 7.30
C LYS A 271 -13.62 -28.89 6.19
N TYR A 272 -13.16 -28.54 4.98
CA TYR A 272 -13.33 -29.34 3.78
C TYR A 272 -11.97 -29.67 3.16
N PRO A 273 -11.82 -30.85 2.53
CA PRO A 273 -10.60 -31.23 1.83
C PRO A 273 -10.34 -30.25 0.67
N GLY A 274 -9.16 -29.67 0.65
CA GLY A 274 -8.72 -28.72 -0.36
C GLY A 274 -7.27 -28.32 -0.13
N PHE A 275 -6.79 -27.39 -0.92
CA PHE A 275 -5.45 -26.84 -0.75
C PHE A 275 -5.41 -25.98 0.53
N PRO A 276 -4.56 -26.33 1.53
CA PRO A 276 -4.65 -25.74 2.87
C PRO A 276 -3.97 -24.37 3.00
N ILE A 277 -3.36 -23.85 1.93
CA ILE A 277 -2.59 -22.62 1.93
C ILE A 277 -3.45 -21.48 1.42
N ARG A 278 -3.57 -20.40 2.19
CA ARG A 278 -4.13 -19.13 1.70
C ARG A 278 -3.16 -18.49 0.73
N VAL A 279 -3.67 -18.01 -0.39
CA VAL A 279 -2.90 -17.34 -1.43
C VAL A 279 -3.48 -15.94 -1.64
N ASN A 280 -2.63 -14.93 -1.59
CA ASN A 280 -2.93 -13.57 -2.06
C ASN A 280 -1.86 -13.18 -3.07
N TRP A 281 -2.26 -12.88 -4.28
CA TRP A 281 -1.34 -12.48 -5.34
C TRP A 281 -1.82 -11.18 -5.98
N ASP A 282 -1.11 -10.09 -5.65
CA ASP A 282 -1.40 -8.74 -6.11
C ASP A 282 -0.41 -8.37 -7.21
N ASN A 283 -0.88 -7.87 -8.34
CA ASN A 283 -0.04 -7.38 -9.44
C ASN A 283 -0.48 -5.97 -9.83
N LYS A 284 0.49 -5.13 -10.15
CA LYS A 284 0.29 -3.78 -10.70
C LYS A 284 1.22 -3.58 -11.89
N ILE A 285 0.65 -3.28 -13.02
CA ILE A 285 1.37 -2.90 -14.24
C ILE A 285 1.01 -1.45 -14.54
N ASN A 286 2.01 -0.58 -14.64
CA ASN A 286 1.80 0.82 -14.91
C ASN A 286 2.55 1.23 -16.19
N TRP A 287 1.83 1.85 -17.09
CA TRP A 287 2.38 2.48 -18.29
C TRP A 287 2.22 4.01 -18.17
N LYS A 288 3.32 4.71 -18.00
CA LYS A 288 3.37 6.17 -17.93
C LYS A 288 3.22 6.76 -19.33
N LEU A 289 2.14 7.46 -19.59
CA LEU A 289 1.91 8.20 -20.83
C LEU A 289 2.58 9.57 -20.78
N SER A 290 2.55 10.22 -19.61
CA SER A 290 3.17 11.52 -19.33
C SER A 290 3.59 11.60 -17.86
N LYS A 291 4.02 12.78 -17.39
CA LYS A 291 4.32 13.03 -15.97
C LYS A 291 3.10 12.91 -15.07
N LEU A 292 1.90 13.18 -15.61
CA LEU A 292 0.64 13.24 -14.86
C LEU A 292 -0.32 12.08 -15.20
N PHE A 293 -0.16 11.42 -16.35
CA PHE A 293 -1.08 10.39 -16.82
C PHE A 293 -0.41 9.04 -16.94
N LYS A 294 -1.09 8.01 -16.45
CA LYS A 294 -0.67 6.61 -16.61
C LYS A 294 -1.89 5.71 -16.89
N ILE A 295 -1.65 4.64 -17.63
CA ILE A 295 -2.56 3.48 -17.69
C ILE A 295 -2.09 2.50 -16.63
N GLY A 296 -3.01 2.04 -15.79
CA GLY A 296 -2.76 1.06 -14.74
C GLY A 296 -3.62 -0.18 -14.93
N LEU A 297 -3.00 -1.35 -14.91
CA LEU A 297 -3.67 -2.63 -14.77
C LEU A 297 -3.32 -3.21 -13.40
N SER A 298 -4.32 -3.43 -12.57
CA SER A 298 -4.18 -4.11 -11.28
C SER A 298 -4.93 -5.43 -11.33
N THR A 299 -4.31 -6.51 -10.85
CA THR A 299 -4.98 -7.80 -10.71
C THR A 299 -4.78 -8.33 -9.30
N TRP A 300 -5.82 -8.99 -8.78
CA TRP A 300 -5.82 -9.65 -7.48
C TRP A 300 -6.32 -11.08 -7.66
N LEU A 301 -5.51 -12.03 -7.25
CA LEU A 301 -5.92 -13.42 -7.13
C LEU A 301 -5.90 -13.78 -5.64
N ILE A 302 -7.05 -14.21 -5.12
CA ILE A 302 -7.21 -14.59 -3.72
C ILE A 302 -7.76 -16.01 -3.66
N TYR A 303 -7.12 -16.85 -2.88
CA TYR A 303 -7.64 -18.15 -2.46
C TYR A 303 -7.57 -18.23 -0.95
N ASP A 304 -8.71 -18.43 -0.31
CA ASP A 304 -8.79 -18.64 1.13
C ASP A 304 -9.64 -19.90 1.41
N PRO A 305 -9.02 -20.96 1.97
CA PRO A 305 -9.72 -22.22 2.23
C PRO A 305 -10.80 -22.11 3.32
N PHE A 306 -10.82 -21.01 4.10
CA PHE A 306 -11.81 -20.77 5.14
C PHE A 306 -13.03 -19.98 4.67
N VAL A 307 -12.95 -19.33 3.51
CA VAL A 307 -14.05 -18.50 3.00
C VAL A 307 -15.08 -19.37 2.29
N ALA A 308 -16.34 -19.28 2.74
CA ALA A 308 -17.49 -19.93 2.12
C ALA A 308 -18.08 -19.06 1.01
N PHE A 309 -18.44 -19.70 -0.10
CA PHE A 309 -19.16 -19.06 -1.20
C PHE A 309 -20.64 -19.48 -1.17
N ASP A 310 -21.51 -18.51 -1.40
CA ASP A 310 -22.97 -18.69 -1.51
C ASP A 310 -23.68 -19.24 -0.25
N GLY A 311 -23.01 -19.18 0.92
CA GLY A 311 -23.57 -19.68 2.17
C GLY A 311 -23.84 -21.20 2.22
N VAL A 312 -23.51 -21.91 1.14
CA VAL A 312 -23.76 -23.36 1.04
C VAL A 312 -22.59 -24.14 1.60
N THR A 313 -22.89 -25.07 2.48
CA THR A 313 -21.92 -26.04 3.02
C THR A 313 -21.34 -26.86 1.87
N GLY A 314 -20.02 -26.79 1.67
CA GLY A 314 -19.31 -27.49 0.60
C GLY A 314 -18.72 -26.60 -0.50
N ASN A 315 -19.03 -25.30 -0.51
CA ASN A 315 -18.54 -24.36 -1.53
C ASN A 315 -17.43 -23.46 -0.95
N PHE A 316 -16.39 -24.07 -0.39
CA PHE A 316 -15.24 -23.39 0.19
C PHE A 316 -14.05 -23.37 -0.76
N GLY A 317 -13.13 -22.42 -0.56
CA GLY A 317 -11.84 -22.43 -1.18
C GLY A 317 -11.86 -22.27 -2.69
N LYS A 318 -12.67 -21.35 -3.21
CA LYS A 318 -12.62 -20.97 -4.64
C LYS A 318 -11.59 -19.89 -4.86
N VAL A 319 -10.95 -19.96 -6.03
CA VAL A 319 -10.09 -18.88 -6.52
C VAL A 319 -10.95 -17.68 -6.87
N GLN A 320 -10.64 -16.54 -6.28
CA GLN A 320 -11.24 -15.25 -6.57
C GLN A 320 -10.27 -14.47 -7.44
N PHE A 321 -10.72 -13.93 -8.54
CA PHE A 321 -9.92 -13.09 -9.42
C PHE A 321 -10.64 -11.78 -9.68
N LYS A 322 -9.88 -10.69 -9.55
CA LYS A 322 -10.35 -9.34 -9.90
C LYS A 322 -9.29 -8.66 -10.74
N GLU A 323 -9.72 -8.01 -11.79
CA GLU A 323 -8.89 -7.11 -12.59
C GLU A 323 -9.48 -5.70 -12.59
N PHE A 324 -8.62 -4.72 -12.70
CA PHE A 324 -9.01 -3.32 -12.80
C PHE A 324 -8.05 -2.60 -13.74
N LEU A 325 -8.56 -2.21 -14.90
CA LEU A 325 -7.87 -1.38 -15.87
C LEU A 325 -8.34 0.07 -15.71
N SER A 326 -7.41 0.99 -15.62
CA SER A 326 -7.73 2.42 -15.40
C SER A 326 -6.79 3.35 -16.13
N VAL A 327 -7.32 4.49 -16.54
CA VAL A 327 -6.54 5.67 -16.91
C VAL A 327 -6.51 6.59 -15.69
N ASN A 328 -5.33 6.85 -15.17
CA ASN A 328 -5.17 7.57 -13.91
C ASN A 328 -4.46 8.89 -14.12
N PHE A 329 -4.94 9.91 -13.41
CA PHE A 329 -4.18 11.10 -13.09
C PHE A 329 -3.37 10.80 -11.82
N THR A 330 -2.06 10.96 -11.89
CA THR A 330 -1.14 10.61 -10.80
C THR A 330 -0.39 11.83 -10.34
N TRP A 331 -0.40 12.06 -9.04
CA TRP A 331 0.42 13.07 -8.38
C TRP A 331 1.31 12.38 -7.33
N THR A 332 2.61 12.65 -7.38
CA THR A 332 3.59 12.02 -6.48
C THR A 332 4.49 13.06 -5.85
N ILE A 333 4.57 13.05 -4.52
CA ILE A 333 5.57 13.75 -3.74
C ILE A 333 6.54 12.71 -3.17
N ALA A 334 7.82 12.93 -3.35
CA ALA A 334 8.85 12.09 -2.74
C ALA A 334 10.06 12.94 -2.36
N ASN A 335 10.66 12.67 -1.20
CA ASN A 335 12.02 13.08 -0.94
C ASN A 335 12.95 11.95 -1.41
N LYS A 336 13.93 12.29 -2.22
CA LYS A 336 15.00 11.38 -2.61
C LYS A 336 16.17 11.55 -1.64
N LYS A 337 16.90 10.47 -1.39
CA LYS A 337 18.21 10.52 -0.71
C LYS A 337 19.19 11.33 -1.52
#